data_93a919770b6bbc73cff545eacc9458fb
#
_entry.id   93a919770b6bbc73cff545eacc9458fb
#
_cell.length_a   1.000
_cell.length_b   1.000
_cell.length_c   1.000
_cell.angle_alpha   90.00
_cell.angle_beta   90.00
_cell.angle_gamma   90.00
#
_symmetry.space_group_name_H-M   'P 1'
#
loop_
_entity.id
_entity.type
_entity.pdbx_description
1 polymer ?
#
loop_
_entity_poly.entity_id
_entity_poly.type
_entity_poly.pdbx_seq_one_letter_code
_entity_poly.pdbx_strand_id
1 'polypeptide(L)'
;MKISIITVNLNNASGLEQTIQSFVAQSYQPIEYIVIDGNSTDGSKAVIEKYAANINIVVSEKDNGVYNAMNKGIAKSTGEYLLFLNSGDTLMAGNTLQKLVDGSNNADIVYGNIKMTEGNKSREVIFPSKLSFKFFYINSLPHPCTLIRKPLFDTVGLYREDFKIVSDWLFFTFAICRYSYSYKHVNVTVADFMLGGLSSTQLDKIEAERKQVMEEYFPAFVDDYKELYEAEEALYKAKKQLGYRVHRKIDQLFFKK
;
A
#
# COMPACT_ATOMS: atom_id res chain seq x y z
N MET A 1 -21.94 2.79 -1.01
CA MET A 1 -20.68 2.57 -0.28
C MET A 1 -20.09 3.95 0.07
N LYS A 2 -19.93 4.31 1.35
CA LYS A 2 -19.24 5.54 1.76
C LYS A 2 -17.75 5.21 1.95
N ILE A 3 -16.85 6.02 1.39
CA ILE A 3 -15.41 5.86 1.55
C ILE A 3 -14.88 6.98 2.45
N SER A 4 -14.12 6.65 3.51
CA SER A 4 -13.29 7.61 4.23
C SER A 4 -11.88 7.55 3.67
N ILE A 5 -11.41 8.64 3.09
CA ILE A 5 -10.01 8.80 2.69
C ILE A 5 -9.28 9.47 3.86
N ILE A 6 -8.23 8.83 4.32
CA ILE A 6 -7.40 9.27 5.45
C ILE A 6 -6.04 9.66 4.92
N THR A 7 -5.70 10.96 5.07
CA THR A 7 -4.38 11.48 4.74
C THR A 7 -3.62 11.79 6.02
N VAL A 8 -2.47 11.15 6.21
CA VAL A 8 -1.53 11.52 7.27
C VAL A 8 -0.45 12.42 6.71
N ASN A 9 -0.11 13.47 7.46
CA ASN A 9 0.84 14.50 7.05
C ASN A 9 1.80 14.86 8.19
N LEU A 10 3.07 15.02 7.85
CA LEU A 10 4.05 15.64 8.75
C LEU A 10 5.09 16.39 7.91
N ASN A 11 5.06 17.73 8.00
CA ASN A 11 6.01 18.62 7.32
C ASN A 11 6.18 18.32 5.82
N ASN A 12 5.04 18.15 5.11
CA ASN A 12 4.99 17.93 3.66
C ASN A 12 3.85 18.74 3.03
N ALA A 13 3.91 20.07 3.14
CA ALA A 13 2.87 20.97 2.63
C ALA A 13 2.59 20.78 1.13
N SER A 14 3.65 20.66 0.31
CA SER A 14 3.52 20.46 -1.13
C SER A 14 2.88 19.11 -1.46
N GLY A 15 3.31 18.03 -0.81
CA GLY A 15 2.71 16.70 -1.01
C GLY A 15 1.25 16.66 -0.54
N LEU A 16 0.95 17.30 0.61
CA LEU A 16 -0.42 17.40 1.11
C LEU A 16 -1.33 18.10 0.10
N GLU A 17 -0.87 19.20 -0.50
CA GLU A 17 -1.64 19.93 -1.49
C GLU A 17 -1.95 19.06 -2.72
N GLN A 18 -0.94 18.35 -3.25
CA GLN A 18 -1.10 17.44 -4.38
C GLN A 18 -2.09 16.32 -4.06
N THR A 19 -1.99 15.73 -2.88
CA THR A 19 -2.90 14.68 -2.42
C THR A 19 -4.35 15.20 -2.37
N ILE A 20 -4.59 16.37 -1.76
CA ILE A 20 -5.92 16.97 -1.68
C ILE A 20 -6.48 17.26 -3.07
N GLN A 21 -5.68 17.85 -3.97
CA GLN A 21 -6.12 18.13 -5.34
C GLN A 21 -6.53 16.86 -6.08
N SER A 22 -5.79 15.77 -5.94
CA SER A 22 -6.11 14.49 -6.57
C SER A 22 -7.42 13.88 -6.05
N PHE A 23 -7.69 14.06 -4.76
CA PHE A 23 -8.96 13.67 -4.14
C PHE A 23 -10.13 14.53 -4.63
N VAL A 24 -9.99 15.86 -4.62
CA VAL A 24 -11.05 16.80 -5.06
C VAL A 24 -11.43 16.57 -6.52
N ALA A 25 -10.52 16.09 -7.34
CA ALA A 25 -10.77 15.74 -8.74
C ALA A 25 -11.59 14.45 -8.93
N GLN A 26 -11.87 13.66 -7.87
CA GLN A 26 -12.63 12.42 -8.00
C GLN A 26 -14.13 12.69 -8.18
N SER A 27 -14.73 11.96 -9.13
CA SER A 27 -16.16 12.04 -9.42
C SER A 27 -17.03 11.18 -8.51
N TYR A 28 -16.44 10.18 -7.83
CA TYR A 28 -17.15 9.28 -6.92
C TYR A 28 -17.69 10.00 -5.71
N GLN A 29 -18.88 9.63 -5.27
CA GLN A 29 -19.50 10.09 -4.01
C GLN A 29 -20.33 8.93 -3.40
N PRO A 30 -20.55 8.87 -2.08
CA PRO A 30 -20.08 9.84 -1.06
C PRO A 30 -18.66 9.54 -0.54
N ILE A 31 -17.87 10.57 -0.38
CA ILE A 31 -16.54 10.52 0.25
C ILE A 31 -16.51 11.36 1.51
N GLU A 32 -15.85 10.87 2.54
CA GLU A 32 -15.42 11.60 3.73
C GLU A 32 -13.90 11.75 3.68
N TYR A 33 -13.42 12.99 3.74
CA TYR A 33 -11.99 13.25 3.70
C TYR A 33 -11.46 13.71 5.06
N ILE A 34 -10.46 13.01 5.57
CA ILE A 34 -9.90 13.17 6.91
C ILE A 34 -8.42 13.48 6.78
N VAL A 35 -7.97 14.56 7.39
CA VAL A 35 -6.55 14.92 7.47
C VAL A 35 -6.08 14.79 8.91
N ILE A 36 -5.04 13.99 9.11
CA ILE A 36 -4.32 13.85 10.37
C ILE A 36 -2.94 14.48 10.18
N ASP A 37 -2.73 15.65 10.77
CA ASP A 37 -1.49 16.40 10.69
C ASP A 37 -0.70 16.28 12.00
N GLY A 38 0.52 15.80 11.93
CA GLY A 38 1.43 15.57 13.06
C GLY A 38 1.96 16.85 13.73
N ASN A 39 1.17 17.93 13.74
CA ASN A 39 1.55 19.27 14.20
C ASN A 39 2.68 19.89 13.35
N SER A 40 2.50 19.88 12.05
CA SER A 40 3.44 20.41 11.08
C SER A 40 3.76 21.89 11.27
N THR A 41 4.97 22.30 10.88
CA THR A 41 5.49 23.67 11.02
C THR A 41 5.95 24.28 9.68
N ASP A 42 5.70 23.62 8.56
CA ASP A 42 6.22 23.95 7.22
C ASP A 42 5.23 24.71 6.31
N GLY A 43 4.07 25.01 6.71
CA GLY A 43 2.99 25.57 5.84
C GLY A 43 1.86 24.60 5.56
N SER A 44 1.92 23.37 6.04
CA SER A 44 0.83 22.40 5.93
C SER A 44 -0.50 22.92 6.47
N LYS A 45 -0.45 23.72 7.55
CA LYS A 45 -1.66 24.34 8.13
C LYS A 45 -2.34 25.30 7.16
N ALA A 46 -1.57 26.09 6.42
CA ALA A 46 -2.13 26.98 5.40
C ALA A 46 -2.76 26.22 4.24
N VAL A 47 -2.20 25.05 3.86
CA VAL A 47 -2.81 24.16 2.88
C VAL A 47 -4.14 23.61 3.40
N ILE A 48 -4.20 23.15 4.65
CA ILE A 48 -5.42 22.65 5.28
C ILE A 48 -6.51 23.73 5.28
N GLU A 49 -6.16 24.96 5.67
CA GLU A 49 -7.08 26.10 5.65
C GLU A 49 -7.59 26.43 4.24
N LYS A 50 -6.70 26.42 3.25
CA LYS A 50 -7.05 26.66 1.82
C LYS A 50 -8.11 25.67 1.31
N TYR A 51 -8.05 24.43 1.74
CA TYR A 51 -8.97 23.36 1.31
C TYR A 51 -10.01 22.98 2.37
N ALA A 52 -10.24 23.83 3.37
CA ALA A 52 -11.17 23.55 4.50
C ALA A 52 -12.57 23.13 4.04
N ALA A 53 -13.08 23.70 2.94
CA ALA A 53 -14.39 23.33 2.38
C ALA A 53 -14.47 21.89 1.84
N ASN A 54 -13.32 21.26 1.56
CA ASN A 54 -13.23 19.90 1.02
C ASN A 54 -12.86 18.86 2.09
N ILE A 55 -12.47 19.29 3.29
CA ILE A 55 -12.02 18.43 4.36
C ILE A 55 -13.11 18.30 5.42
N ASN A 56 -13.55 17.09 5.68
CA ASN A 56 -14.61 16.84 6.66
C ASN A 56 -14.09 16.87 8.12
N ILE A 57 -12.88 16.34 8.32
CA ILE A 57 -12.28 16.23 9.66
C ILE A 57 -10.79 16.59 9.58
N VAL A 58 -10.34 17.45 10.47
CA VAL A 58 -8.92 17.79 10.67
C VAL A 58 -8.54 17.47 12.12
N VAL A 59 -7.46 16.74 12.30
CA VAL A 59 -6.77 16.56 13.58
C VAL A 59 -5.35 17.04 13.39
N SER A 60 -4.91 18.08 14.10
CA SER A 60 -3.55 18.62 14.05
C SER A 60 -2.96 18.61 15.45
N GLU A 61 -2.21 17.56 15.73
CA GLU A 61 -1.53 17.34 17.02
C GLU A 61 -0.32 16.42 16.81
N LYS A 62 0.61 16.40 17.76
CA LYS A 62 1.79 15.55 17.68
C LYS A 62 1.42 14.07 17.64
N ASP A 63 2.04 13.32 16.72
CA ASP A 63 1.92 11.89 16.56
C ASP A 63 3.13 11.13 17.10
N ASN A 64 2.89 9.86 17.51
CA ASN A 64 3.94 8.92 17.89
C ASN A 64 4.42 8.07 16.69
N GLY A 65 4.23 8.56 15.47
CA GLY A 65 4.59 7.90 14.22
C GLY A 65 3.40 7.72 13.28
N VAL A 66 3.68 7.26 12.06
CA VAL A 66 2.69 7.16 10.97
C VAL A 66 1.47 6.30 11.34
N TYR A 67 1.68 5.18 12.01
CA TYR A 67 0.58 4.29 12.38
C TYR A 67 -0.27 4.84 13.53
N ASN A 68 0.30 5.63 14.43
CA ASN A 68 -0.48 6.38 15.41
C ASN A 68 -1.40 7.39 14.71
N ALA A 69 -0.89 8.13 13.74
CA ALA A 69 -1.70 9.03 12.92
C ALA A 69 -2.79 8.28 12.13
N MET A 70 -2.46 7.16 11.49
CA MET A 70 -3.45 6.33 10.78
C MET A 70 -4.54 5.82 11.72
N ASN A 71 -4.18 5.35 12.93
CA ASN A 71 -5.14 4.88 13.94
C ASN A 71 -6.08 6.00 14.42
N LYS A 72 -5.59 7.23 14.57
CA LYS A 72 -6.45 8.39 14.82
C LYS A 72 -7.45 8.61 13.69
N GLY A 73 -7.01 8.47 12.44
CA GLY A 73 -7.87 8.56 11.26
C GLY A 73 -8.93 7.46 11.22
N ILE A 74 -8.59 6.22 11.53
CA ILE A 74 -9.55 5.10 11.65
C ILE A 74 -10.62 5.42 12.70
N ALA A 75 -10.22 5.90 13.87
CA ALA A 75 -11.15 6.24 14.95
C ALA A 75 -12.13 7.38 14.59
N LYS A 76 -11.71 8.31 13.74
CA LYS A 76 -12.54 9.44 13.28
C LYS A 76 -13.41 9.11 12.07
N SER A 77 -13.09 8.07 11.31
CA SER A 77 -13.79 7.72 10.08
C SER A 77 -15.20 7.19 10.33
N THR A 78 -16.11 7.47 9.39
CA THR A 78 -17.49 6.95 9.40
C THR A 78 -17.86 6.21 8.12
N GLY A 79 -16.91 6.10 7.18
CA GLY A 79 -17.09 5.36 5.93
C GLY A 79 -17.18 3.85 6.14
N GLU A 80 -17.83 3.19 5.23
CA GLU A 80 -17.87 1.73 5.16
C GLU A 80 -16.50 1.14 4.78
N TYR A 81 -15.79 1.87 3.92
CA TYR A 81 -14.43 1.53 3.51
C TYR A 81 -13.47 2.67 3.81
N LEU A 82 -12.24 2.31 4.12
CA LEU A 82 -11.14 3.22 4.36
C LEU A 82 -10.12 3.13 3.23
N LEU A 83 -9.59 4.27 2.81
CA LEU A 83 -8.45 4.39 1.92
C LEU A 83 -7.40 5.30 2.59
N PHE A 84 -6.19 4.78 2.74
CA PHE A 84 -5.08 5.59 3.25
C PHE A 84 -4.29 6.17 2.08
N LEU A 85 -4.27 7.47 1.98
CA LEU A 85 -3.58 8.22 0.95
C LEU A 85 -2.68 9.26 1.63
N ASN A 86 -1.45 8.89 1.94
CA ASN A 86 -0.52 9.76 2.67
C ASN A 86 -0.13 11.00 1.86
N SER A 87 0.31 12.05 2.53
CA SER A 87 0.75 13.28 1.86
C SER A 87 1.91 13.00 0.90
N GLY A 88 1.70 13.33 -0.38
CA GLY A 88 2.58 13.03 -1.51
C GLY A 88 2.04 11.93 -2.43
N ASP A 89 1.20 11.02 -1.93
CA ASP A 89 0.50 10.06 -2.78
C ASP A 89 -0.70 10.71 -3.46
N THR A 90 -0.96 10.37 -4.71
CA THR A 90 -2.07 10.98 -5.47
C THR A 90 -2.92 9.92 -6.16
N LEU A 91 -4.24 10.12 -6.15
CA LEU A 91 -5.14 9.33 -6.97
C LEU A 91 -4.92 9.64 -8.46
N MET A 92 -5.02 8.60 -9.30
CA MET A 92 -4.75 8.74 -10.74
C MET A 92 -5.82 9.58 -11.46
N ALA A 93 -6.75 8.96 -12.15
CA ALA A 93 -7.79 9.66 -12.92
C ALA A 93 -8.98 10.04 -12.03
N GLY A 94 -9.75 11.06 -12.43
CA GLY A 94 -10.91 11.54 -11.67
C GLY A 94 -12.03 10.51 -11.46
N ASN A 95 -12.03 9.39 -12.17
CA ASN A 95 -12.99 8.28 -12.03
C ASN A 95 -12.38 7.01 -11.42
N THR A 96 -11.19 7.11 -10.84
CA THR A 96 -10.45 5.95 -10.32
C THR A 96 -11.19 5.25 -9.19
N LEU A 97 -11.71 6.03 -8.22
CA LEU A 97 -12.48 5.45 -7.11
C LEU A 97 -13.78 4.80 -7.60
N GLN A 98 -14.45 5.40 -8.59
CA GLN A 98 -15.64 4.80 -9.20
C GLN A 98 -15.33 3.43 -9.79
N LYS A 99 -14.26 3.31 -10.58
CA LYS A 99 -13.85 2.03 -11.17
C LYS A 99 -13.50 0.98 -10.11
N LEU A 100 -12.82 1.39 -9.04
CA LEU A 100 -12.45 0.50 -7.95
C LEU A 100 -13.70 -0.03 -7.23
N VAL A 101 -14.67 0.84 -6.98
CA VAL A 101 -15.95 0.48 -6.36
C VAL A 101 -16.79 -0.42 -7.26
N ASP A 102 -16.92 -0.09 -8.54
CA ASP A 102 -17.69 -0.90 -9.51
C ASP A 102 -17.14 -2.32 -9.63
N GLY A 103 -15.81 -2.47 -9.57
CA GLY A 103 -15.14 -3.76 -9.60
C GLY A 103 -15.06 -4.50 -8.26
N SER A 104 -15.50 -3.90 -7.16
CA SER A 104 -15.27 -4.36 -5.78
C SER A 104 -15.93 -5.69 -5.43
N ASN A 105 -17.09 -5.98 -6.04
CA ASN A 105 -17.90 -7.16 -5.75
C ASN A 105 -18.19 -7.33 -4.24
N ASN A 106 -18.26 -6.22 -3.50
CA ASN A 106 -18.48 -6.19 -2.04
C ASN A 106 -17.42 -6.95 -1.22
N ALA A 107 -16.23 -7.17 -1.75
CA ALA A 107 -15.14 -7.80 -1.00
C ALA A 107 -14.69 -6.94 0.18
N ASP A 108 -14.16 -7.58 1.23
CA ASP A 108 -13.70 -6.89 2.43
C ASP A 108 -12.44 -6.05 2.18
N ILE A 109 -11.58 -6.50 1.25
CA ILE A 109 -10.39 -5.79 0.79
C ILE A 109 -10.46 -5.68 -0.73
N VAL A 110 -10.43 -4.47 -1.26
CA VAL A 110 -10.46 -4.21 -2.71
C VAL A 110 -9.20 -3.46 -3.09
N TYR A 111 -8.40 -4.00 -3.98
CA TYR A 111 -7.14 -3.37 -4.37
C TYR A 111 -6.98 -3.30 -5.88
N GLY A 112 -6.29 -2.27 -6.32
CA GLY A 112 -5.89 -2.11 -7.72
C GLY A 112 -4.37 -2.13 -7.87
N ASN A 113 -3.90 -1.66 -9.01
CA ASN A 113 -2.49 -1.48 -9.32
C ASN A 113 -1.99 -0.13 -8.80
N ILE A 114 -0.68 0.03 -8.73
CA ILE A 114 -0.06 1.27 -8.27
C ILE A 114 0.98 1.73 -9.29
N LYS A 115 1.08 3.02 -9.50
CA LYS A 115 2.20 3.64 -10.17
C LYS A 115 3.21 4.06 -9.10
N MET A 116 4.47 3.73 -9.27
CA MET A 116 5.58 4.16 -8.41
C MET A 116 6.43 5.17 -9.16
N THR A 117 6.64 6.34 -8.57
CA THR A 117 7.38 7.46 -9.19
C THR A 117 8.58 7.86 -8.34
N GLU A 118 9.75 7.98 -8.98
CA GLU A 118 10.99 8.47 -8.40
C GLU A 118 11.61 9.52 -9.34
N GLY A 119 11.55 10.78 -8.95
CA GLY A 119 11.96 11.89 -9.82
C GLY A 119 11.20 11.86 -11.16
N ASN A 120 11.93 11.72 -12.27
CA ASN A 120 11.35 11.66 -13.62
C ASN A 120 11.07 10.22 -14.11
N LYS A 121 11.31 9.21 -13.28
CA LYS A 121 11.06 7.81 -13.63
C LYS A 121 9.82 7.30 -12.95
N SER A 122 9.01 6.56 -13.69
CA SER A 122 7.87 5.88 -13.10
C SER A 122 7.70 4.48 -13.67
N ARG A 123 7.11 3.59 -12.89
CA ARG A 123 6.73 2.24 -13.30
C ARG A 123 5.38 1.89 -12.72
N GLU A 124 4.60 1.16 -13.49
CA GLU A 124 3.37 0.54 -12.99
C GLU A 124 3.69 -0.82 -12.36
N VAL A 125 3.07 -1.09 -11.22
CA VAL A 125 3.13 -2.38 -10.54
C VAL A 125 1.74 -2.99 -10.56
N ILE A 126 1.62 -4.13 -11.23
CA ILE A 126 0.38 -4.89 -11.35
C ILE A 126 0.39 -5.99 -10.29
N PHE A 127 -0.65 -6.03 -9.47
CA PHE A 127 -0.79 -7.03 -8.42
C PHE A 127 -1.54 -8.27 -8.90
N PRO A 128 -1.24 -9.47 -8.35
CA PRO A 128 -1.92 -10.69 -8.72
C PRO A 128 -3.37 -10.68 -8.22
N SER A 129 -4.26 -11.33 -8.95
CA SER A 129 -5.66 -11.53 -8.54
C SER A 129 -5.83 -12.57 -7.42
N LYS A 130 -4.82 -13.41 -7.19
CA LYS A 130 -4.78 -14.40 -6.11
C LYS A 130 -3.66 -14.07 -5.15
N LEU A 131 -4.02 -13.79 -3.90
CA LEU A 131 -3.10 -13.57 -2.80
C LEU A 131 -2.88 -14.87 -2.03
N SER A 132 -1.68 -15.00 -1.45
CA SER A 132 -1.28 -16.18 -0.66
C SER A 132 -0.28 -15.74 0.39
N PHE A 133 0.01 -16.58 1.37
CA PHE A 133 1.06 -16.31 2.34
C PHE A 133 2.42 -16.08 1.65
N LYS A 134 2.74 -16.84 0.59
CA LYS A 134 3.93 -16.61 -0.22
C LYS A 134 3.99 -15.18 -0.80
N PHE A 135 2.85 -14.64 -1.25
CA PHE A 135 2.82 -13.26 -1.73
C PHE A 135 3.23 -12.29 -0.61
N PHE A 136 2.69 -12.44 0.59
CA PHE A 136 3.03 -11.57 1.72
C PHE A 136 4.42 -11.83 2.29
N TYR A 137 4.96 -13.04 2.17
CA TYR A 137 6.34 -13.33 2.54
C TYR A 137 7.34 -12.45 1.75
N ILE A 138 7.05 -12.19 0.48
CA ILE A 138 7.93 -11.45 -0.45
C ILE A 138 7.49 -9.98 -0.62
N ASN A 139 6.17 -9.72 -0.67
CA ASN A 139 5.56 -8.46 -1.08
C ASN A 139 4.63 -7.89 0.00
N SER A 140 4.00 -6.75 -0.31
CA SER A 140 2.90 -6.16 0.44
C SER A 140 1.82 -5.64 -0.52
N LEU A 141 0.60 -5.49 -0.03
CA LEU A 141 -0.39 -4.63 -0.68
C LEU A 141 -0.14 -3.18 -0.23
N PRO A 142 0.02 -2.23 -1.16
CA PRO A 142 0.16 -0.83 -0.79
C PRO A 142 -1.20 -0.25 -0.36
N HIS A 143 -1.24 0.42 0.77
CA HIS A 143 -2.45 1.07 1.25
C HIS A 143 -3.00 2.18 0.33
N PRO A 144 -2.23 2.96 -0.48
CA PRO A 144 -2.79 3.97 -1.37
C PRO A 144 -3.65 3.44 -2.50
N CYS A 145 -3.56 2.14 -2.81
CA CYS A 145 -4.38 1.51 -3.84
C CYS A 145 -5.35 0.45 -3.29
N THR A 146 -5.63 0.47 -1.97
CA THR A 146 -6.40 -0.57 -1.30
C THR A 146 -7.52 0.02 -0.45
N LEU A 147 -8.79 -0.31 -0.79
CA LEU A 147 -9.94 -0.07 0.06
C LEU A 147 -10.04 -1.19 1.10
N ILE A 148 -10.21 -0.83 2.36
CA ILE A 148 -10.31 -1.76 3.48
C ILE A 148 -11.67 -1.54 4.14
N ARG A 149 -12.50 -2.57 4.26
CA ARG A 149 -13.76 -2.49 4.99
C ARG A 149 -13.50 -2.18 6.46
N LYS A 150 -14.09 -1.12 6.97
CA LYS A 150 -13.77 -0.59 8.30
C LYS A 150 -13.88 -1.61 9.44
N PRO A 151 -14.93 -2.48 9.53
CA PRO A 151 -15.04 -3.48 10.60
C PRO A 151 -13.87 -4.47 10.69
N LEU A 152 -13.00 -4.57 9.66
CA LEU A 152 -11.81 -5.42 9.76
C LEU A 152 -10.87 -4.94 10.88
N PHE A 153 -10.84 -3.64 11.15
CA PHE A 153 -10.02 -3.09 12.23
C PHE A 153 -10.51 -3.48 13.64
N ASP A 154 -11.79 -3.89 13.77
CA ASP A 154 -12.31 -4.41 15.03
C ASP A 154 -11.87 -5.87 15.28
N THR A 155 -11.67 -6.66 14.21
CA THR A 155 -11.34 -8.09 14.29
C THR A 155 -9.83 -8.34 14.15
N VAL A 156 -9.20 -7.73 13.16
CA VAL A 156 -7.76 -7.87 12.90
C VAL A 156 -6.95 -7.06 13.92
N GLY A 157 -7.52 -5.94 14.37
CA GLY A 157 -6.89 -4.96 15.23
C GLY A 157 -6.43 -3.72 14.47
N LEU A 158 -6.14 -2.66 15.20
CA LEU A 158 -5.55 -1.44 14.67
C LEU A 158 -4.09 -1.70 14.24
N TYR A 159 -3.51 -0.77 13.52
CA TYR A 159 -2.08 -0.83 13.20
C TYR A 159 -1.24 -0.80 14.47
N ARG A 160 -0.28 -1.70 14.59
CA ARG A 160 0.70 -1.73 15.69
C ARG A 160 1.63 -0.53 15.60
N GLU A 161 1.68 0.27 16.64
CA GLU A 161 2.44 1.53 16.68
C GLU A 161 3.91 1.34 17.08
N ASP A 162 4.26 0.18 17.60
CA ASP A 162 5.64 -0.23 17.88
C ASP A 162 6.45 -0.54 16.61
N PHE A 163 5.80 -0.99 15.54
CA PHE A 163 6.39 -1.02 14.20
C PHE A 163 6.37 0.35 13.54
N LYS A 164 7.39 0.65 12.73
CA LYS A 164 7.51 1.94 12.06
C LYS A 164 7.13 1.86 10.57
N ILE A 165 7.22 0.67 9.96
CA ILE A 165 7.09 0.54 8.49
C ILE A 165 6.18 -0.62 8.07
N VAL A 166 6.05 -1.70 8.86
CA VAL A 166 5.42 -2.95 8.38
C VAL A 166 4.07 -3.27 8.99
N SER A 167 3.45 -2.35 9.73
CA SER A 167 2.19 -2.64 10.42
C SER A 167 1.00 -2.82 9.46
N ASP A 168 0.97 -2.10 8.34
CA ASP A 168 -0.02 -2.30 7.27
C ASP A 168 0.17 -3.65 6.56
N TRP A 169 1.41 -4.04 6.28
CA TRP A 169 1.72 -5.37 5.76
C TRP A 169 1.28 -6.49 6.71
N LEU A 170 1.51 -6.34 8.01
CA LEU A 170 1.04 -7.29 9.02
C LEU A 170 -0.49 -7.38 9.03
N PHE A 171 -1.17 -6.23 8.98
CA PHE A 171 -2.63 -6.16 8.91
C PHE A 171 -3.18 -6.95 7.72
N PHE A 172 -2.66 -6.72 6.50
CA PHE A 172 -3.10 -7.45 5.31
C PHE A 172 -2.77 -8.94 5.38
N THR A 173 -1.60 -9.29 5.92
CA THR A 173 -1.22 -10.70 6.13
C THR A 173 -2.21 -11.39 7.06
N PHE A 174 -2.60 -10.78 8.16
CA PHE A 174 -3.59 -11.33 9.08
C PHE A 174 -4.98 -11.39 8.45
N ALA A 175 -5.44 -10.29 7.87
CA ALA A 175 -6.76 -10.24 7.26
C ALA A 175 -6.96 -11.37 6.25
N ILE A 176 -5.97 -11.64 5.41
CA ILE A 176 -6.09 -12.61 4.32
C ILE A 176 -5.65 -14.02 4.73
N CYS A 177 -4.49 -14.17 5.39
CA CYS A 177 -3.93 -15.49 5.65
C CYS A 177 -4.42 -16.11 6.97
N ARG A 178 -4.77 -15.29 7.96
CA ARG A 178 -5.24 -15.79 9.28
C ARG A 178 -6.78 -15.78 9.39
N TYR A 179 -7.40 -14.71 8.93
CA TYR A 179 -8.85 -14.51 9.10
C TYR A 179 -9.65 -14.86 7.82
N SER A 180 -8.98 -15.10 6.69
CA SER A 180 -9.61 -15.49 5.42
C SER A 180 -10.66 -14.49 4.92
N TYR A 181 -10.48 -13.19 5.18
CA TYR A 181 -11.35 -12.16 4.65
C TYR A 181 -11.34 -12.16 3.12
N SER A 182 -12.48 -11.84 2.54
CA SER A 182 -12.63 -11.76 1.10
C SER A 182 -11.83 -10.60 0.50
N TYR A 183 -11.25 -10.83 -0.68
CA TYR A 183 -10.51 -9.79 -1.37
C TYR A 183 -10.79 -9.80 -2.87
N LYS A 184 -10.62 -8.66 -3.52
CA LYS A 184 -10.84 -8.49 -4.95
C LYS A 184 -9.77 -7.60 -5.56
N HIS A 185 -9.07 -8.11 -6.57
CA HIS A 185 -8.26 -7.29 -7.46
C HIS A 185 -9.13 -6.66 -8.54
N VAL A 186 -8.99 -5.37 -8.72
CA VAL A 186 -9.59 -4.61 -9.84
C VAL A 186 -8.44 -4.12 -10.71
N ASN A 187 -8.46 -4.45 -11.99
CA ASN A 187 -7.37 -4.07 -12.90
C ASN A 187 -7.47 -2.58 -13.29
N VAL A 188 -7.16 -1.72 -12.33
CA VAL A 188 -7.09 -0.26 -12.46
C VAL A 188 -5.89 0.25 -11.68
N THR A 189 -5.14 1.19 -12.24
CA THR A 189 -4.08 1.90 -11.52
C THR A 189 -4.72 2.98 -10.66
N VAL A 190 -4.64 2.81 -9.34
CA VAL A 190 -5.40 3.62 -8.38
C VAL A 190 -4.65 4.88 -7.99
N ALA A 191 -3.39 4.74 -7.64
CA ALA A 191 -2.60 5.84 -7.10
C ALA A 191 -1.20 5.91 -7.72
N ASP A 192 -0.62 7.10 -7.69
CA ASP A 192 0.80 7.35 -7.90
C ASP A 192 1.45 7.49 -6.52
N PHE A 193 2.35 6.56 -6.23
CA PHE A 193 3.10 6.48 -4.98
C PHE A 193 4.47 7.11 -5.18
N MET A 194 4.75 8.19 -4.45
CA MET A 194 6.04 8.86 -4.51
C MET A 194 7.08 8.11 -3.67
N LEU A 195 8.11 7.59 -4.34
CA LEU A 195 9.27 7.00 -3.66
C LEU A 195 10.09 8.11 -2.97
N GLY A 196 10.77 7.75 -1.87
CA GLY A 196 11.52 8.70 -1.02
C GLY A 196 10.99 8.75 0.41
N GLY A 197 9.82 8.17 0.69
CA GLY A 197 9.31 7.99 2.04
C GLY A 197 9.98 6.84 2.82
N LEU A 198 9.56 6.62 4.07
CA LEU A 198 10.14 5.63 4.99
C LEU A 198 10.21 4.22 4.40
N SER A 199 9.14 3.77 3.75
CA SER A 199 9.01 2.43 3.18
C SER A 199 9.89 2.18 1.95
N SER A 200 10.43 3.21 1.33
CA SER A 200 11.33 3.08 0.18
C SER A 200 12.80 3.32 0.51
N THR A 201 13.10 3.93 1.66
CA THR A 201 14.46 4.34 2.04
C THR A 201 15.07 3.52 3.17
N GLN A 202 14.25 2.83 4.00
CA GLN A 202 14.72 2.10 5.18
C GLN A 202 14.57 0.57 5.01
N LEU A 203 15.19 0.00 3.96
CA LEU A 203 15.06 -1.42 3.63
C LEU A 203 15.52 -2.35 4.76
N ASP A 204 16.65 -2.05 5.42
CA ASP A 204 17.16 -2.87 6.53
C ASP A 204 16.16 -2.92 7.70
N LYS A 205 15.46 -1.82 7.94
CA LYS A 205 14.44 -1.77 8.99
C LYS A 205 13.20 -2.56 8.62
N ILE A 206 12.78 -2.50 7.36
CA ILE A 206 11.67 -3.33 6.85
C ILE A 206 12.00 -4.80 7.06
N GLU A 207 13.21 -5.22 6.70
CA GLU A 207 13.64 -6.61 6.85
C GLU A 207 13.65 -7.03 8.33
N ALA A 208 14.21 -6.21 9.21
CA ALA A 208 14.23 -6.46 10.64
C ALA A 208 12.82 -6.56 11.26
N GLU A 209 11.93 -5.62 10.95
CA GLU A 209 10.54 -5.64 11.45
C GLU A 209 9.76 -6.83 10.88
N ARG A 210 9.92 -7.16 9.58
CA ARG A 210 9.29 -8.36 8.99
C ARG A 210 9.78 -9.64 9.64
N LYS A 211 11.09 -9.75 9.88
CA LYS A 211 11.68 -10.91 10.56
C LYS A 211 11.07 -11.07 11.95
N GLN A 212 10.98 -9.99 12.73
CA GLN A 212 10.34 -10.00 14.04
C GLN A 212 8.89 -10.50 13.98
N VAL A 213 8.09 -9.99 13.02
CA VAL A 213 6.71 -10.43 12.82
C VAL A 213 6.62 -11.92 12.46
N MET A 214 7.51 -12.38 11.57
CA MET A 214 7.53 -13.78 11.15
C MET A 214 7.86 -14.70 12.34
N GLU A 215 8.85 -14.35 13.13
CA GLU A 215 9.23 -15.10 14.33
C GLU A 215 8.14 -15.05 15.43
N GLU A 216 7.44 -13.92 15.59
CA GLU A 216 6.39 -13.74 16.58
C GLU A 216 5.10 -14.51 16.24
N TYR A 217 4.67 -14.47 14.96
CA TYR A 217 3.33 -14.94 14.55
C TYR A 217 3.34 -16.20 13.68
N PHE A 218 4.44 -16.50 13.01
CA PHE A 218 4.53 -17.57 12.03
C PHE A 218 5.76 -18.48 12.20
N PRO A 219 6.22 -18.76 13.45
CA PRO A 219 7.51 -19.45 13.65
C PRO A 219 7.57 -20.83 12.98
N ALA A 220 6.44 -21.55 12.92
CA ALA A 220 6.37 -22.87 12.28
C ALA A 220 6.54 -22.84 10.74
N PHE A 221 6.45 -21.68 10.13
CA PHE A 221 6.51 -21.54 8.67
C PHE A 221 7.78 -20.84 8.18
N VAL A 222 8.57 -20.26 9.09
CA VAL A 222 9.74 -19.44 8.70
C VAL A 222 10.74 -20.24 7.89
N ASP A 223 11.11 -21.42 8.38
CA ASP A 223 12.13 -22.27 7.72
C ASP A 223 11.59 -22.84 6.40
N ASP A 224 10.35 -23.35 6.39
CA ASP A 224 9.71 -23.89 5.17
C ASP A 224 9.67 -22.86 4.03
N TYR A 225 9.29 -21.61 4.34
CA TYR A 225 9.21 -20.56 3.33
C TYR A 225 10.56 -20.02 2.91
N LYS A 226 11.55 -20.04 3.80
CA LYS A 226 12.94 -19.72 3.45
C LYS A 226 13.49 -20.74 2.47
N GLU A 227 13.36 -22.04 2.76
CA GLU A 227 13.78 -23.11 1.87
C GLU A 227 13.08 -23.05 0.52
N LEU A 228 11.76 -22.82 0.52
CA LEU A 228 10.97 -22.65 -0.71
C LEU A 228 11.49 -21.49 -1.55
N TYR A 229 11.74 -20.34 -0.94
CA TYR A 229 12.26 -19.17 -1.64
C TYR A 229 13.64 -19.41 -2.24
N GLU A 230 14.56 -20.00 -1.47
CA GLU A 230 15.91 -20.34 -1.92
C GLU A 230 15.87 -21.35 -3.08
N ALA A 231 15.00 -22.37 -3.00
CA ALA A 231 14.82 -23.36 -4.07
C ALA A 231 14.26 -22.72 -5.35
N GLU A 232 13.30 -21.80 -5.25
CA GLU A 232 12.77 -21.09 -6.42
C GLU A 232 13.79 -20.15 -7.06
N GLU A 233 14.57 -19.43 -6.26
CA GLU A 233 15.68 -18.64 -6.79
C GLU A 233 16.72 -19.50 -7.53
N ALA A 234 17.10 -20.63 -6.94
CA ALA A 234 18.02 -21.56 -7.57
C ALA A 234 17.47 -22.09 -8.90
N LEU A 235 16.20 -22.47 -8.91
CA LEU A 235 15.51 -22.93 -10.13
C LEU A 235 15.45 -21.84 -11.20
N TYR A 236 15.14 -20.59 -10.82
CA TYR A 236 15.14 -19.45 -11.75
C TYR A 236 16.52 -19.22 -12.36
N LYS A 237 17.57 -19.22 -11.53
CA LYS A 237 18.96 -19.07 -11.98
C LYS A 237 19.37 -20.21 -12.94
N ALA A 238 18.99 -21.45 -12.62
CA ALA A 238 19.25 -22.62 -13.47
C ALA A 238 18.53 -22.53 -14.82
N LYS A 239 17.25 -22.15 -14.84
CA LYS A 239 16.48 -21.96 -16.08
C LYS A 239 17.09 -20.86 -16.97
N LYS A 240 17.51 -19.75 -16.38
CA LYS A 240 18.17 -18.66 -17.10
C LYS A 240 19.50 -19.11 -17.72
N GLN A 241 20.32 -19.88 -16.99
CA GLN A 241 21.56 -20.44 -17.50
C GLN A 241 21.30 -21.47 -18.62
N LEU A 242 20.29 -22.33 -18.46
CA LEU A 242 19.92 -23.31 -19.48
C LEU A 242 19.45 -22.63 -20.77
N GLY A 243 18.58 -21.60 -20.66
CA GLY A 243 18.14 -20.79 -21.79
C GLY A 243 19.31 -20.15 -22.54
N TYR A 244 20.27 -19.56 -21.83
CA TYR A 244 21.48 -19.00 -22.41
C TYR A 244 22.33 -20.05 -23.12
N ARG A 245 22.51 -21.23 -22.51
CA ARG A 245 23.28 -22.36 -23.12
C ARG A 245 22.61 -22.89 -24.37
N VAL A 246 21.29 -23.01 -24.38
CA VAL A 246 20.51 -23.44 -25.55
C VAL A 246 20.62 -22.40 -26.67
N HIS A 247 20.45 -21.13 -26.37
CA HIS A 247 20.57 -20.04 -27.35
C HIS A 247 21.99 -20.02 -27.96
N ARG A 248 23.03 -20.09 -27.14
CA ARG A 248 24.42 -20.15 -27.61
C ARG A 248 24.75 -21.39 -28.49
N LYS A 249 24.13 -22.56 -28.20
CA LYS A 249 24.27 -23.74 -29.05
C LYS A 249 23.57 -23.57 -30.39
N ILE A 250 22.40 -22.97 -30.40
CA ILE A 250 21.65 -22.66 -31.64
C ILE A 250 22.48 -21.70 -32.51
N ASP A 251 23.00 -20.61 -31.92
CA ASP A 251 23.85 -19.66 -32.64
C ASP A 251 25.09 -20.31 -33.26
N GLN A 252 25.73 -21.23 -32.50
CA GLN A 252 26.88 -21.98 -33.00
C GLN A 252 26.54 -22.97 -34.15
N LEU A 253 25.31 -23.50 -34.19
CA LEU A 253 24.85 -24.42 -35.21
C LEU A 253 24.43 -23.70 -36.49
N PHE A 254 23.81 -22.53 -36.37
CA PHE A 254 23.16 -21.82 -37.47
C PHE A 254 23.96 -20.61 -37.99
N PHE A 255 24.86 -20.05 -37.21
CA PHE A 255 25.60 -18.82 -37.55
C PHE A 255 27.12 -18.96 -37.49
N LYS A 256 27.68 -20.19 -37.41
CA LYS A 256 29.09 -20.39 -37.67
C LYS A 256 29.36 -20.26 -39.18
N LYS A 257 29.85 -19.08 -39.57
CA LYS A 257 30.72 -18.93 -40.72
C LYS A 257 32.15 -19.04 -40.30
#